data_6cb8f30a5e3093b8a2f3aa9a44faa0ab
#
_entry.id   6cb8f30a5e3093b8a2f3aa9a44faa0ab
#
_cell.length_a   1.000
_cell.length_b   1.000
_cell.length_c   1.000
_cell.angle_alpha   90.00
_cell.angle_beta   90.00
_cell.angle_gamma   90.00
#
_symmetry.space_group_name_H-M   'P 1'
#
loop_
_entity.id
_entity.type
_entity.pdbx_description
1 polymer ?
#
loop_
_entity_poly.entity_id
_entity_poly.type
_entity_poly.pdbx_seq_one_letter_code
_entity_poly.pdbx_strand_id
1 'polypeptide(L)'
;VFKEENVLGQKFVVSAEMLVSRSENDDLATSVNYGEVSLFIDNIVRNKVFKLIETLAENIAEGILKNFNVHEVTVKVEKPWAPVGLPLDSASVEIHRKWNKSYISFGSNMGEKSEYISNAIESIKANENIRVNKVSDIIVTKPYGGVEQDDFLNGCMEIETLYFPEQLLHFLQSLEQEAKRVRKVHWGPRTLDLDIVLFEDEIINTEELTV
;
A
#
# COMPACT_ATOMS: atom_id res chain seq x y z
N VAL A 1 -19.09 4.52 19.77
CA VAL A 1 -18.09 4.39 20.83
C VAL A 1 -18.49 5.29 21.98
N PHE A 2 -18.89 4.70 23.11
CA PHE A 2 -19.30 5.42 24.30
C PHE A 2 -18.07 5.80 25.13
N LYS A 3 -18.13 6.91 25.88
CA LYS A 3 -17.01 7.35 26.73
C LYS A 3 -16.67 6.30 27.81
N GLU A 4 -17.67 5.57 28.26
CA GLU A 4 -17.58 4.50 29.24
C GLU A 4 -16.71 3.34 28.76
N GLU A 5 -16.73 3.04 27.47
CA GLU A 5 -15.89 1.99 26.88
C GLU A 5 -14.40 2.30 27.00
N ASN A 6 -14.02 3.59 26.91
CA ASN A 6 -12.63 4.00 27.08
C ASN A 6 -12.16 3.96 28.55
N VAL A 7 -13.09 4.12 29.50
CA VAL A 7 -12.78 4.10 30.94
C VAL A 7 -12.74 2.68 31.49
N LEU A 8 -13.72 1.85 31.11
CA LEU A 8 -13.88 0.48 31.59
C LEU A 8 -13.05 -0.54 30.79
N GLY A 9 -12.59 -0.14 29.62
CA GLY A 9 -11.97 -1.02 28.66
C GLY A 9 -12.99 -1.90 27.91
N GLN A 10 -12.53 -2.55 26.88
CA GLN A 10 -13.32 -3.47 26.05
C GLN A 10 -12.54 -4.76 25.83
N LYS A 11 -13.27 -5.87 25.78
CA LYS A 11 -12.71 -7.14 25.36
C LYS A 11 -12.71 -7.21 23.84
N PHE A 12 -11.54 -7.52 23.28
CA PHE A 12 -11.40 -7.91 21.89
C PHE A 12 -10.89 -9.35 21.81
N VAL A 13 -11.34 -10.07 20.81
CA VAL A 13 -10.76 -11.36 20.39
C VAL A 13 -10.21 -11.13 19.00
N VAL A 14 -8.93 -11.38 18.82
CA VAL A 14 -8.25 -11.19 17.54
C VAL A 14 -7.73 -12.52 17.04
N SER A 15 -8.06 -12.84 15.80
CA SER A 15 -7.51 -14.00 15.07
C SER A 15 -6.73 -13.47 13.86
N ALA A 16 -5.58 -14.07 13.59
CA ALA A 16 -4.77 -13.77 12.39
C ALA A 16 -4.41 -15.08 11.70
N GLU A 17 -4.81 -15.21 10.45
CA GLU A 17 -4.38 -16.29 9.55
C GLU A 17 -3.34 -15.71 8.58
N MET A 18 -2.17 -16.32 8.50
CA MET A 18 -1.02 -15.77 7.79
C MET A 18 -0.51 -16.76 6.75
N LEU A 19 -0.34 -16.29 5.50
CA LEU A 19 0.38 -17.03 4.47
C LEU A 19 1.87 -16.72 4.59
N VAL A 20 2.65 -17.74 4.91
CA VAL A 20 4.10 -17.65 5.10
C VAL A 20 4.83 -18.56 4.13
N SER A 21 6.08 -18.27 3.84
CA SER A 21 6.93 -19.16 3.07
C SER A 21 7.11 -20.49 3.79
N ARG A 22 7.21 -21.58 3.03
CA ARG A 22 7.50 -22.89 3.59
C ARG A 22 8.87 -22.88 4.27
N SER A 23 8.90 -23.28 5.53
CA SER A 23 10.17 -23.52 6.23
C SER A 23 10.93 -24.67 5.58
N GLU A 24 12.20 -24.45 5.32
CA GLU A 24 13.13 -25.50 4.93
C GLU A 24 13.81 -26.04 6.19
N ASN A 25 13.98 -27.37 6.29
CA ASN A 25 14.73 -28.04 7.36
C ASN A 25 14.19 -27.87 8.78
N ASP A 26 12.88 -27.60 8.97
CA ASP A 26 12.25 -27.41 10.30
C ASP A 26 12.97 -26.35 11.16
N ASP A 27 13.44 -25.28 10.54
CA ASP A 27 14.14 -24.19 11.20
C ASP A 27 13.20 -23.02 11.48
N LEU A 28 13.02 -22.70 12.77
CA LEU A 28 12.20 -21.58 13.24
C LEU A 28 12.66 -20.22 12.66
N ALA A 29 13.94 -20.05 12.36
CA ALA A 29 14.45 -18.82 11.75
C ALA A 29 13.93 -18.58 10.33
N THR A 30 13.43 -19.62 9.66
CA THR A 30 12.84 -19.53 8.31
C THR A 30 11.31 -19.39 8.32
N SER A 31 10.68 -19.36 9.50
CA SER A 31 9.25 -19.22 9.70
C SER A 31 8.89 -17.96 10.49
N VAL A 32 7.60 -17.68 10.63
CA VAL A 32 7.10 -16.58 11.44
C VAL A 32 6.87 -17.04 12.87
N ASN A 33 7.46 -16.33 13.83
CA ASN A 33 7.24 -16.57 15.25
C ASN A 33 5.86 -16.02 15.66
N TYR A 34 4.86 -16.89 15.74
CA TYR A 34 3.51 -16.52 16.14
C TYR A 34 3.42 -15.92 17.56
N GLY A 35 4.38 -16.21 18.43
CA GLY A 35 4.48 -15.60 19.77
C GLY A 35 4.81 -14.10 19.65
N GLU A 36 5.77 -13.73 18.80
CA GLU A 36 6.11 -12.33 18.53
C GLU A 36 4.96 -11.59 17.83
N VAL A 37 4.29 -12.24 16.88
CA VAL A 37 3.07 -11.68 16.25
C VAL A 37 1.98 -11.44 17.28
N SER A 38 1.77 -12.38 18.22
CA SER A 38 0.77 -12.23 19.28
C SER A 38 1.10 -11.04 20.21
N LEU A 39 2.35 -10.88 20.59
CA LEU A 39 2.81 -9.73 21.40
C LEU A 39 2.67 -8.41 20.63
N PHE A 40 2.94 -8.41 19.33
CA PHE A 40 2.76 -7.24 18.47
C PHE A 40 1.29 -6.83 18.39
N ILE A 41 0.38 -7.79 18.21
CA ILE A 41 -1.08 -7.55 18.19
C ILE A 41 -1.53 -7.00 19.56
N ASP A 42 -1.13 -7.63 20.67
CA ASP A 42 -1.47 -7.20 22.03
C ASP A 42 -1.01 -5.77 22.29
N ASN A 43 0.19 -5.41 21.83
CA ASN A 43 0.73 -4.05 21.94
C ASN A 43 -0.13 -3.02 21.19
N ILE A 44 -0.59 -3.31 19.97
CA ILE A 44 -1.49 -2.42 19.21
C ILE A 44 -2.81 -2.25 19.95
N VAL A 45 -3.42 -3.36 20.39
CA VAL A 45 -4.74 -3.35 21.03
C VAL A 45 -4.73 -2.60 22.36
N ARG A 46 -3.64 -2.70 23.14
CA ARG A 46 -3.55 -2.08 24.48
C ARG A 46 -3.10 -0.62 24.45
N ASN A 47 -2.25 -0.26 23.51
CA ASN A 47 -1.59 1.05 23.54
C ASN A 47 -2.17 2.07 22.56
N LYS A 48 -3.14 1.67 21.72
CA LYS A 48 -3.83 2.57 20.79
C LYS A 48 -5.34 2.53 21.04
N VAL A 49 -5.98 3.67 20.85
CA VAL A 49 -7.46 3.78 20.93
C VAL A 49 -8.02 3.97 19.53
N PHE A 50 -8.86 3.07 19.11
CA PHE A 50 -9.52 3.10 17.80
C PHE A 50 -11.02 3.39 17.97
N LYS A 51 -11.58 4.20 17.10
CA LYS A 51 -13.03 4.47 17.06
C LYS A 51 -13.81 3.33 16.38
N LEU A 52 -13.16 2.65 15.42
CA LEU A 52 -13.73 1.61 14.58
C LEU A 52 -12.92 0.32 14.74
N ILE A 53 -13.59 -0.82 14.78
CA ILE A 53 -12.92 -2.12 14.80
C ILE A 53 -12.27 -2.44 13.46
N GLU A 54 -12.79 -1.86 12.37
CA GLU A 54 -12.21 -1.91 11.02
C GLU A 54 -10.81 -1.27 11.02
N THR A 55 -10.67 -0.09 11.60
CA THR A 55 -9.36 0.59 11.69
C THR A 55 -8.37 -0.19 12.56
N LEU A 56 -8.84 -0.86 13.61
CA LEU A 56 -8.02 -1.74 14.42
C LEU A 56 -7.53 -2.94 13.59
N ALA A 57 -8.44 -3.59 12.85
CA ALA A 57 -8.10 -4.73 12.00
C ALA A 57 -7.09 -4.34 10.91
N GLU A 58 -7.28 -3.18 10.24
CA GLU A 58 -6.33 -2.63 9.26
C GLU A 58 -4.95 -2.42 9.87
N ASN A 59 -4.85 -1.73 11.01
CA ASN A 59 -3.56 -1.47 11.66
C ASN A 59 -2.84 -2.77 12.05
N ILE A 60 -3.57 -3.80 12.46
CA ILE A 60 -2.99 -5.11 12.78
C ILE A 60 -2.47 -5.77 11.49
N ALA A 61 -3.29 -5.83 10.44
CA ALA A 61 -2.93 -6.50 9.19
C ALA A 61 -1.72 -5.86 8.50
N GLU A 62 -1.75 -4.54 8.31
CA GLU A 62 -0.61 -3.81 7.73
C GLU A 62 0.64 -3.95 8.61
N GLY A 63 0.47 -3.85 9.92
CA GLY A 63 1.58 -4.00 10.85
C GLY A 63 2.22 -5.39 10.77
N ILE A 64 1.43 -6.45 10.63
CA ILE A 64 1.95 -7.82 10.44
C ILE A 64 2.74 -7.91 9.13
N LEU A 65 2.19 -7.41 8.02
CA LEU A 65 2.83 -7.45 6.71
C LEU A 65 4.12 -6.63 6.64
N LYS A 66 4.22 -5.53 7.40
CA LYS A 66 5.42 -4.68 7.44
C LYS A 66 6.54 -5.23 8.34
N ASN A 67 6.19 -5.87 9.44
CA ASN A 67 7.17 -6.24 10.48
C ASN A 67 7.55 -7.72 10.49
N PHE A 68 6.80 -8.57 9.79
CA PHE A 68 7.04 -10.00 9.74
C PHE A 68 7.15 -10.50 8.30
N ASN A 69 7.80 -11.64 8.10
CA ASN A 69 7.91 -12.28 6.79
C ASN A 69 6.62 -13.02 6.43
N VAL A 70 5.56 -12.24 6.18
CA VAL A 70 4.22 -12.70 5.84
C VAL A 70 3.86 -12.16 4.47
N HIS A 71 3.30 -12.99 3.59
CA HIS A 71 2.88 -12.59 2.24
C HIS A 71 1.46 -12.05 2.23
N GLU A 72 0.58 -12.71 2.97
CA GLU A 72 -0.84 -12.39 3.07
C GLU A 72 -1.30 -12.62 4.50
N VAL A 73 -2.28 -11.84 4.95
CA VAL A 73 -2.89 -11.99 6.27
C VAL A 73 -4.38 -11.75 6.22
N THR A 74 -5.14 -12.63 6.87
CA THR A 74 -6.54 -12.40 7.20
C THR A 74 -6.64 -12.12 8.69
N VAL A 75 -7.14 -10.95 9.05
CA VAL A 75 -7.32 -10.53 10.44
C VAL A 75 -8.80 -10.43 10.74
N LYS A 76 -9.25 -11.14 11.77
CA LYS A 76 -10.60 -11.03 12.34
C LYS A 76 -10.52 -10.39 13.73
N VAL A 77 -11.26 -9.29 13.91
CA VAL A 77 -11.43 -8.62 15.19
C VAL A 77 -12.87 -8.78 15.64
N GLU A 78 -13.07 -9.38 16.82
CA GLU A 78 -14.38 -9.55 17.42
C GLU A 78 -14.49 -8.74 18.72
N LYS A 79 -15.66 -8.11 18.91
CA LYS A 79 -16.04 -7.36 20.11
C LYS A 79 -17.23 -8.02 20.77
N PRO A 80 -17.00 -9.00 21.70
CA PRO A 80 -18.09 -9.75 22.34
C PRO A 80 -19.01 -8.88 23.19
N TRP A 81 -18.50 -7.78 23.72
CA TRP A 81 -19.28 -6.87 24.57
C TRP A 81 -19.68 -5.59 23.83
N ALA A 82 -20.07 -5.71 22.57
CA ALA A 82 -20.55 -4.56 21.80
C ALA A 82 -21.86 -4.03 22.41
N PRO A 83 -21.95 -2.75 22.83
CA PRO A 83 -23.10 -2.21 23.55
C PRO A 83 -24.23 -1.78 22.59
N VAL A 84 -24.83 -2.74 21.87
CA VAL A 84 -25.88 -2.48 20.87
C VAL A 84 -27.29 -2.61 21.42
N GLY A 85 -27.46 -3.01 22.68
CA GLY A 85 -28.76 -3.13 23.34
C GLY A 85 -29.65 -4.29 22.84
N LEU A 86 -29.08 -5.18 22.04
CA LEU A 86 -29.73 -6.40 21.52
C LEU A 86 -28.91 -7.63 21.88
N PRO A 87 -29.56 -8.81 22.05
CA PRO A 87 -28.84 -10.05 22.28
C PRO A 87 -28.07 -10.44 21.01
N LEU A 88 -26.74 -10.35 21.07
CA LEU A 88 -25.83 -10.83 20.03
C LEU A 88 -24.59 -11.42 20.68
N ASP A 89 -23.96 -12.35 20.00
CA ASP A 89 -22.75 -13.02 20.50
C ASP A 89 -21.53 -12.10 20.41
N SER A 90 -21.37 -11.41 19.29
CA SER A 90 -20.32 -10.42 19.06
C SER A 90 -20.62 -9.53 17.84
N ALA A 91 -19.97 -8.36 17.78
CA ALA A 91 -19.78 -7.64 16.53
C ALA A 91 -18.37 -7.95 16.03
N SER A 92 -18.19 -8.22 14.74
CA SER A 92 -16.88 -8.56 14.19
C SER A 92 -16.65 -7.96 12.82
N VAL A 93 -15.39 -7.77 12.49
CA VAL A 93 -14.90 -7.46 11.16
C VAL A 93 -13.80 -8.46 10.79
N GLU A 94 -13.77 -8.85 9.54
CA GLU A 94 -12.71 -9.66 8.97
C GLU A 94 -12.19 -8.94 7.72
N ILE A 95 -10.88 -8.83 7.62
CA ILE A 95 -10.21 -8.21 6.47
C ILE A 95 -9.09 -9.10 5.98
N HIS A 96 -8.83 -9.05 4.69
CA HIS A 96 -7.71 -9.69 4.05
C HIS A 96 -6.79 -8.63 3.45
N ARG A 97 -5.46 -8.77 3.66
CA ARG A 97 -4.44 -7.88 3.12
C ARG A 97 -3.24 -8.68 2.64
N LYS A 98 -2.63 -8.19 1.55
CA LYS A 98 -1.40 -8.72 0.98
C LYS A 98 -0.56 -7.60 0.38
N TRP A 99 0.69 -7.92 0.09
CA TRP A 99 1.49 -7.10 -0.81
C TRP A 99 1.02 -7.35 -2.25
N ASN A 100 0.47 -6.31 -2.90
CA ASN A 100 0.00 -6.37 -4.28
C ASN A 100 1.12 -5.99 -5.23
N LYS A 101 1.33 -6.79 -6.27
CA LYS A 101 2.32 -6.51 -7.31
C LYS A 101 1.78 -5.47 -8.28
N SER A 102 2.60 -4.50 -8.63
CA SER A 102 2.25 -3.48 -9.62
C SER A 102 3.44 -3.08 -10.46
N TYR A 103 3.17 -2.61 -11.67
CA TYR A 103 4.17 -2.04 -12.58
C TYR A 103 3.83 -0.57 -12.83
N ILE A 104 4.83 0.29 -12.58
CA ILE A 104 4.70 1.73 -12.76
C ILE A 104 5.62 2.16 -13.89
N SER A 105 5.08 2.81 -14.92
CA SER A 105 5.89 3.54 -15.88
C SER A 105 6.25 4.92 -15.34
N PHE A 106 7.43 5.39 -15.67
CA PHE A 106 7.86 6.75 -15.36
C PHE A 106 8.44 7.42 -16.59
N GLY A 107 8.21 8.73 -16.70
CA GLY A 107 8.69 9.53 -17.81
C GLY A 107 8.92 10.99 -17.47
N SER A 108 9.86 11.62 -18.19
CA SER A 108 10.13 13.06 -18.10
C SER A 108 10.73 13.59 -19.40
N ASN A 109 10.30 14.79 -19.84
CA ASN A 109 10.91 15.47 -21.00
C ASN A 109 11.11 16.98 -20.80
N MET A 110 10.99 17.48 -19.57
CA MET A 110 11.20 18.89 -19.25
C MET A 110 12.21 19.08 -18.10
N GLY A 111 13.02 20.13 -18.20
CA GLY A 111 13.94 20.53 -17.13
C GLY A 111 15.00 19.46 -16.83
N GLU A 112 15.29 19.27 -15.55
CA GLU A 112 16.27 18.28 -15.06
C GLU A 112 15.65 16.88 -15.00
N LYS A 113 15.37 16.31 -16.19
CA LYS A 113 14.64 15.04 -16.40
C LYS A 113 15.14 13.91 -15.50
N SER A 114 16.46 13.70 -15.46
CA SER A 114 17.07 12.63 -14.65
C SER A 114 16.88 12.86 -13.15
N GLU A 115 16.92 14.10 -12.71
CA GLU A 115 16.73 14.46 -11.30
C GLU A 115 15.29 14.23 -10.87
N TYR A 116 14.29 14.63 -11.67
CA TYR A 116 12.88 14.37 -11.38
C TYR A 116 12.59 12.87 -11.25
N ILE A 117 13.11 12.07 -12.20
CA ILE A 117 12.94 10.61 -12.16
C ILE A 117 13.63 10.02 -10.93
N SER A 118 14.88 10.41 -10.66
CA SER A 118 15.61 9.89 -9.48
C SER A 118 14.92 10.22 -8.18
N ASN A 119 14.45 11.47 -8.01
CA ASN A 119 13.75 11.91 -6.81
C ASN A 119 12.43 11.15 -6.63
N ALA A 120 11.68 10.90 -7.71
CA ALA A 120 10.46 10.10 -7.64
C ALA A 120 10.73 8.65 -7.22
N ILE A 121 11.74 8.00 -7.80
CA ILE A 121 12.15 6.64 -7.44
C ILE A 121 12.56 6.57 -5.96
N GLU A 122 13.35 7.53 -5.48
CA GLU A 122 13.77 7.56 -4.07
C GLU A 122 12.58 7.83 -3.12
N SER A 123 11.62 8.69 -3.50
CA SER A 123 10.40 8.91 -2.72
C SER A 123 9.52 7.65 -2.65
N ILE A 124 9.42 6.90 -3.77
CA ILE A 124 8.70 5.62 -3.81
C ILE A 124 9.40 4.59 -2.92
N LYS A 125 10.74 4.49 -2.97
CA LYS A 125 11.52 3.58 -2.10
C LYS A 125 11.42 3.93 -0.61
N ALA A 126 11.27 5.20 -0.29
CA ALA A 126 11.16 5.67 1.09
C ALA A 126 9.76 5.42 1.70
N ASN A 127 8.77 5.07 0.88
CA ASN A 127 7.41 4.83 1.34
C ASN A 127 7.29 3.44 1.98
N GLU A 128 6.91 3.38 3.26
CA GLU A 128 6.78 2.12 4.01
C GLU A 128 5.70 1.15 3.50
N ASN A 129 4.76 1.65 2.68
CA ASN A 129 3.72 0.85 2.04
C ASN A 129 4.14 0.32 0.67
N ILE A 130 5.38 0.57 0.23
CA ILE A 130 5.87 0.16 -1.08
C ILE A 130 7.24 -0.52 -0.94
N ARG A 131 7.43 -1.60 -1.67
CA ARG A 131 8.72 -2.27 -1.88
C ARG A 131 9.06 -2.18 -3.37
N VAL A 132 10.19 -1.56 -3.70
CA VAL A 132 10.65 -1.52 -5.11
C VAL A 132 11.51 -2.76 -5.36
N ASN A 133 10.98 -3.68 -6.17
CA ASN A 133 11.67 -4.95 -6.48
C ASN A 133 12.70 -4.75 -7.59
N LYS A 134 12.35 -3.99 -8.62
CA LYS A 134 13.20 -3.79 -9.78
C LYS A 134 12.90 -2.46 -10.46
N VAL A 135 13.94 -1.81 -10.96
CA VAL A 135 13.84 -0.63 -11.85
C VAL A 135 14.55 -0.97 -13.15
N SER A 136 13.93 -0.65 -14.29
CA SER A 136 14.53 -0.86 -15.61
C SER A 136 15.64 0.16 -15.88
N ASP A 137 16.42 -0.09 -16.93
CA ASP A 137 17.24 0.96 -17.53
C ASP A 137 16.35 2.09 -18.06
N ILE A 138 16.90 3.30 -18.06
CA ILE A 138 16.25 4.48 -18.64
C ILE A 138 16.55 4.51 -20.14
N ILE A 139 15.50 4.63 -20.95
CA ILE A 139 15.60 4.75 -22.40
C ILE A 139 15.20 6.15 -22.88
N VAL A 140 15.81 6.60 -23.97
CA VAL A 140 15.42 7.83 -24.65
C VAL A 140 14.41 7.50 -25.73
N THR A 141 13.26 8.19 -25.72
CA THR A 141 12.22 8.00 -26.74
C THR A 141 11.81 9.31 -27.37
N LYS A 142 11.44 9.27 -28.65
CA LYS A 142 10.85 10.41 -29.34
C LYS A 142 9.45 10.70 -28.82
N PRO A 143 9.04 11.98 -28.74
CA PRO A 143 7.68 12.33 -28.37
C PRO A 143 6.69 11.79 -29.41
N TYR A 144 5.54 11.34 -28.92
CA TYR A 144 4.40 10.93 -29.74
C TYR A 144 3.46 12.14 -29.96
N GLY A 145 2.89 12.25 -31.17
CA GLY A 145 1.95 13.32 -31.52
C GLY A 145 2.59 14.50 -32.24
N GLY A 146 1.80 15.51 -32.59
CA GLY A 146 2.19 16.65 -33.40
C GLY A 146 2.72 17.88 -32.65
N VAL A 147 3.00 17.73 -31.34
CA VAL A 147 3.54 18.82 -30.51
C VAL A 147 5.06 18.73 -30.53
N GLU A 148 5.73 19.84 -30.96
CA GLU A 148 7.20 19.94 -30.89
C GLU A 148 7.63 20.02 -29.42
N GLN A 149 8.44 19.07 -29.00
CA GLN A 149 8.93 18.93 -27.63
C GLN A 149 10.19 18.07 -27.60
N ASP A 150 10.91 18.14 -26.48
CA ASP A 150 12.12 17.36 -26.24
C ASP A 150 11.87 15.86 -26.16
N ASP A 151 12.92 15.07 -26.42
CA ASP A 151 12.93 13.62 -26.20
C ASP A 151 12.65 13.30 -24.71
N PHE A 152 11.91 12.20 -24.49
CA PHE A 152 11.62 11.68 -23.17
C PHE A 152 12.73 10.77 -22.64
N LEU A 153 12.94 10.81 -21.34
CA LEU A 153 13.54 9.72 -20.58
C LEU A 153 12.40 8.89 -19.99
N ASN A 154 12.35 7.61 -20.33
CA ASN A 154 11.31 6.69 -19.87
C ASN A 154 11.90 5.43 -19.26
N GLY A 155 11.15 4.83 -18.35
CA GLY A 155 11.44 3.52 -17.77
C GLY A 155 10.23 2.95 -17.09
N CYS A 156 10.43 1.83 -16.42
CA CYS A 156 9.40 1.13 -15.67
C CYS A 156 9.99 0.56 -14.38
N MET A 157 9.17 0.41 -13.35
CA MET A 157 9.55 -0.28 -12.13
C MET A 157 8.51 -1.32 -11.74
N GLU A 158 8.99 -2.43 -11.16
CA GLU A 158 8.17 -3.43 -10.49
C GLU A 158 8.18 -3.11 -8.99
N ILE A 159 6.99 -3.01 -8.42
CA ILE A 159 6.79 -2.77 -6.99
C ILE A 159 5.85 -3.81 -6.38
N GLU A 160 5.94 -3.95 -5.08
CA GLU A 160 4.88 -4.50 -4.24
C GLU A 160 4.33 -3.38 -3.36
N THR A 161 3.01 -3.32 -3.18
CA THR A 161 2.36 -2.25 -2.43
C THR A 161 1.22 -2.75 -1.54
N LEU A 162 1.05 -2.12 -0.38
CA LEU A 162 -0.13 -2.28 0.49
C LEU A 162 -1.27 -1.34 0.10
N TYR A 163 -1.04 -0.40 -0.78
CA TYR A 163 -2.08 0.49 -1.29
C TYR A 163 -3.08 -0.25 -2.16
N PHE A 164 -4.34 0.16 -2.08
CA PHE A 164 -5.32 -0.13 -3.12
C PHE A 164 -5.02 0.69 -4.39
N PRO A 165 -5.55 0.30 -5.56
CA PRO A 165 -5.23 0.95 -6.82
C PRO A 165 -5.40 2.47 -6.81
N GLU A 166 -6.51 2.98 -6.29
CA GLU A 166 -6.79 4.41 -6.20
C GLU A 166 -5.87 5.13 -5.21
N GLN A 167 -5.50 4.47 -4.12
CA GLN A 167 -4.54 5.03 -3.15
C GLN A 167 -3.15 5.14 -3.76
N LEU A 168 -2.73 4.12 -4.53
CA LEU A 168 -1.46 4.16 -5.26
C LEU A 168 -1.48 5.29 -6.29
N LEU A 169 -2.57 5.43 -7.07
CA LEU A 169 -2.74 6.53 -8.02
C LEU A 169 -2.57 7.89 -7.34
N HIS A 170 -3.27 8.11 -6.22
CA HIS A 170 -3.20 9.39 -5.50
C HIS A 170 -1.79 9.66 -4.95
N PHE A 171 -1.09 8.63 -4.48
CA PHE A 171 0.30 8.76 -4.05
C PHE A 171 1.21 9.16 -5.22
N LEU A 172 1.11 8.49 -6.38
CA LEU A 172 1.89 8.82 -7.57
C LEU A 172 1.61 10.25 -8.07
N GLN A 173 0.34 10.65 -8.11
CA GLN A 173 -0.07 12.01 -8.46
C GLN A 173 0.50 13.06 -7.51
N SER A 174 0.65 12.75 -6.21
CA SER A 174 1.29 13.68 -5.26
C SER A 174 2.75 13.93 -5.61
N LEU A 175 3.50 12.91 -6.03
CA LEU A 175 4.89 13.04 -6.48
C LEU A 175 5.00 13.86 -7.76
N GLU A 176 4.07 13.69 -8.71
CA GLU A 176 4.02 14.52 -9.91
C GLU A 176 3.76 16.01 -9.59
N GLN A 177 2.88 16.29 -8.61
CA GLN A 177 2.60 17.65 -8.16
C GLN A 177 3.83 18.28 -7.49
N GLU A 178 4.57 17.53 -6.67
CA GLU A 178 5.83 17.96 -6.07
C GLU A 178 6.89 18.31 -7.12
N ALA A 179 6.93 17.54 -8.22
CA ALA A 179 7.77 17.81 -9.39
C ALA A 179 7.24 18.99 -10.24
N LYS A 180 6.28 19.78 -9.74
CA LYS A 180 5.68 20.94 -10.41
C LYS A 180 5.05 20.61 -11.76
N ARG A 181 4.48 19.41 -11.91
CA ARG A 181 3.75 19.03 -13.13
C ARG A 181 2.56 19.97 -13.33
N VAL A 182 2.55 20.70 -14.46
CA VAL A 182 1.42 21.53 -14.89
C VAL A 182 0.91 21.00 -16.24
N ARG A 183 -0.26 20.39 -16.27
CA ARG A 183 -0.92 19.97 -17.51
C ARG A 183 -1.47 21.21 -18.24
N LYS A 184 -0.75 21.68 -19.27
CA LYS A 184 -1.19 22.82 -20.12
C LYS A 184 -1.82 22.36 -21.44
N VAL A 185 -1.35 21.26 -22.00
CA VAL A 185 -1.77 20.74 -23.31
C VAL A 185 -1.86 19.22 -23.24
N HIS A 186 -2.86 18.64 -23.91
CA HIS A 186 -2.97 17.18 -24.08
C HIS A 186 -1.75 16.68 -24.89
N TRP A 187 -1.05 15.65 -24.40
CA TRP A 187 0.24 15.15 -24.91
C TRP A 187 1.37 16.20 -24.89
N GLY A 188 1.27 17.23 -24.08
CA GLY A 188 2.31 18.23 -23.91
C GLY A 188 3.49 17.76 -23.07
N PRO A 189 4.54 18.58 -22.98
CA PRO A 189 5.73 18.30 -22.20
C PRO A 189 5.39 18.21 -20.69
N ARG A 190 6.12 17.34 -19.95
CA ARG A 190 5.89 17.10 -18.52
C ARG A 190 7.21 16.93 -17.77
N THR A 191 7.24 17.50 -16.56
CA THR A 191 8.39 17.36 -15.64
C THR A 191 8.52 15.94 -15.12
N LEU A 192 7.40 15.31 -14.77
CA LEU A 192 7.30 13.91 -14.30
C LEU A 192 5.95 13.35 -14.71
N ASP A 193 5.93 12.10 -15.11
CA ASP A 193 4.75 11.30 -15.44
C ASP A 193 4.90 9.92 -14.79
N LEU A 194 3.91 9.51 -14.00
CA LEU A 194 3.90 8.25 -13.29
C LEU A 194 2.55 7.57 -13.52
N ASP A 195 2.55 6.47 -14.26
CA ASP A 195 1.33 5.75 -14.60
C ASP A 195 1.38 4.31 -14.07
N ILE A 196 0.26 3.83 -13.50
CA ILE A 196 0.07 2.42 -13.17
C ILE A 196 -0.20 1.68 -14.48
N VAL A 197 0.71 0.77 -14.85
CA VAL A 197 0.60 0.00 -16.10
C VAL A 197 -0.12 -1.33 -15.86
N LEU A 198 0.17 -1.97 -14.74
CA LEU A 198 -0.46 -3.23 -14.30
C LEU A 198 -0.60 -3.20 -12.78
N PHE A 199 -1.68 -3.78 -12.30
CA PHE A 199 -1.93 -3.99 -10.87
C PHE A 199 -2.47 -5.41 -10.67
N GLU A 200 -1.66 -6.32 -10.13
CA GLU A 200 -1.96 -7.76 -10.11
C GLU A 200 -2.42 -8.26 -11.50
N ASP A 201 -3.39 -9.14 -11.52
CA ASP A 201 -4.09 -9.60 -12.72
C ASP A 201 -5.47 -8.92 -12.84
N GLU A 202 -5.62 -7.72 -12.29
CA GLU A 202 -6.91 -7.02 -12.22
C GLU A 202 -7.15 -6.16 -13.47
N ILE A 203 -8.40 -6.13 -13.91
CA ILE A 203 -8.90 -5.14 -14.89
C ILE A 203 -9.65 -4.08 -14.10
N ILE A 204 -9.07 -2.89 -14.02
CA ILE A 204 -9.62 -1.78 -13.26
C ILE A 204 -10.22 -0.76 -14.24
N ASN A 205 -11.48 -0.40 -14.02
CA ASN A 205 -12.17 0.61 -14.82
C ASN A 205 -13.12 1.41 -13.93
N THR A 206 -12.56 2.42 -13.25
CA THR A 206 -13.28 3.36 -12.40
C THR A 206 -13.34 4.74 -13.06
N GLU A 207 -13.98 5.72 -12.42
CA GLU A 207 -14.00 7.11 -12.91
C GLU A 207 -12.59 7.75 -12.91
N GLU A 208 -11.70 7.31 -12.02
CA GLU A 208 -10.38 7.90 -11.80
C GLU A 208 -9.25 7.07 -12.40
N LEU A 209 -9.41 5.74 -12.54
CA LEU A 209 -8.34 4.83 -12.90
C LEU A 209 -8.82 3.77 -13.91
N THR A 210 -8.04 3.62 -14.98
CA THR A 210 -8.17 2.53 -15.96
C THR A 210 -6.82 1.81 -16.08
N VAL A 211 -6.79 0.52 -15.73
CA VAL A 211 -5.61 -0.36 -15.81
C VAL A 211 -6.01 -1.70 -16.40
#